data_31742db59c58c36cc81607528431375b
#
_entry.id   31742db59c58c36cc81607528431375b
#
_cell.length_a   1.000
_cell.length_b   1.000
_cell.length_c   1.000
_cell.angle_alpha   90.00
_cell.angle_beta   90.00
_cell.angle_gamma   90.00
#
_symmetry.space_group_name_H-M   'P 1'
#
loop_
_entity.id
_entity.type
_entity.pdbx_description
1 polymer ?
#
loop_
_entity_poly.entity_id
_entity_poly.type
_entity_poly.pdbx_seq_one_letter_code
_entity_poly.pdbx_strand_id
1 'polypeptide(L)'
;MTQNIRLAACALLFGTWAAAASAQGDTKRGEYLAKAGGCLGCHTEDKKDATPFAGGRALKTPFGTFFGPNITPHPQAGLGKWAEADFVRAMRHGRRPDGASYFPAFPYPSFTKIDDRDLRDLWAYLRTLAPSNRASQPHDLGFPFGWRFLVTVWKWFFFTPGPYVPAPGISDIVNRGAYLVQALGHCGECHTPRNFLGGPKRGRFLAGGKGPEGKDVPNLTPTGLKKWRDSDFQDFLVSGITADGDVPAEAMGEVIRNTTSQLTPQDLAALIAYLRSLPPLPD
;
A
#
# COMPACT_ATOMS: atom_id res chain seq x y z
N MET A 1 -30.69 46.98 63.61
CA MET A 1 -30.40 45.61 63.21
C MET A 1 -30.68 45.48 61.74
N THR A 2 -29.67 45.60 60.92
CA THR A 2 -29.73 45.56 59.44
C THR A 2 -28.98 44.36 58.96
N GLN A 3 -29.70 43.35 58.45
CA GLN A 3 -29.09 42.15 57.87
C GLN A 3 -28.75 42.40 56.39
N ASN A 4 -27.47 42.31 56.07
CA ASN A 4 -26.97 42.34 54.68
C ASN A 4 -27.04 40.94 54.07
N ILE A 5 -27.92 40.72 53.12
CA ILE A 5 -28.00 39.51 52.31
C ILE A 5 -26.99 39.67 51.14
N ARG A 6 -25.92 38.87 51.13
CA ARG A 6 -25.00 38.75 49.98
C ARG A 6 -25.52 37.69 49.03
N LEU A 7 -25.94 38.14 47.84
CA LEU A 7 -26.23 37.28 46.70
C LEU A 7 -24.89 36.85 46.06
N ALA A 8 -24.58 35.54 46.13
CA ALA A 8 -23.50 34.94 45.40
C ALA A 8 -23.99 34.58 43.99
N ALA A 9 -23.43 35.26 42.98
CA ALA A 9 -23.67 34.94 41.57
C ALA A 9 -22.77 33.77 41.17
N CYS A 10 -23.35 32.57 40.94
CA CYS A 10 -22.67 31.44 40.30
C CYS A 10 -22.59 31.69 38.78
N ALA A 11 -21.45 32.05 38.29
CA ALA A 11 -21.17 32.11 36.86
C ALA A 11 -20.92 30.68 36.33
N LEU A 12 -21.89 30.15 35.60
CA LEU A 12 -21.76 28.88 34.85
C LEU A 12 -20.90 29.15 33.61
N LEU A 13 -19.64 28.71 33.64
CA LEU A 13 -18.74 28.67 32.48
C LEU A 13 -19.18 27.50 31.57
N PHE A 14 -19.96 27.79 30.54
CA PHE A 14 -20.17 26.88 29.44
C PHE A 14 -18.91 26.83 28.59
N GLY A 15 -18.06 25.83 28.84
CA GLY A 15 -16.96 25.49 27.96
C GLY A 15 -17.51 24.99 26.63
N THR A 16 -17.39 25.76 25.58
CA THR A 16 -17.64 25.29 24.20
C THR A 16 -16.56 24.31 23.82
N TRP A 17 -16.84 23.02 23.89
CA TRP A 17 -16.06 22.00 23.22
C TRP A 17 -16.24 22.21 21.70
N ALA A 18 -15.30 22.87 21.08
CA ALA A 18 -15.14 22.84 19.63
C ALA A 18 -14.78 21.40 19.28
N ALA A 19 -15.75 20.61 18.84
CA ALA A 19 -15.48 19.33 18.19
C ALA A 19 -14.59 19.66 16.96
N ALA A 20 -13.33 19.29 17.00
CA ALA A 20 -12.47 19.33 15.84
C ALA A 20 -13.14 18.47 14.75
N ALA A 21 -13.77 19.14 13.77
CA ALA A 21 -14.28 18.46 12.59
C ALA A 21 -13.08 17.77 11.94
N SER A 22 -13.02 16.46 12.03
CA SER A 22 -12.05 15.66 11.29
C SER A 22 -12.22 16.06 9.82
N ALA A 23 -11.18 16.64 9.21
CA ALA A 23 -11.24 17.03 7.83
C ALA A 23 -11.58 15.81 6.99
N GLN A 24 -12.71 15.87 6.28
CA GLN A 24 -13.15 14.79 5.40
C GLN A 24 -12.06 14.58 4.34
N GLY A 25 -11.64 13.32 4.10
CA GLY A 25 -10.60 13.01 3.13
C GLY A 25 -10.98 13.43 1.70
N ASP A 26 -9.98 13.74 0.89
CA ASP A 26 -10.14 14.11 -0.52
C ASP A 26 -10.32 12.85 -1.39
N THR A 27 -11.52 12.64 -1.91
CA THR A 27 -11.86 11.46 -2.71
C THR A 27 -11.11 11.40 -4.04
N LYS A 28 -10.84 12.55 -4.70
CA LYS A 28 -10.09 12.59 -5.97
C LYS A 28 -8.63 12.22 -5.74
N ARG A 29 -8.05 12.76 -4.68
CA ARG A 29 -6.70 12.40 -4.28
C ARG A 29 -6.64 10.93 -3.84
N GLY A 30 -7.65 10.44 -3.12
CA GLY A 30 -7.79 9.05 -2.74
C GLY A 30 -7.87 8.09 -3.94
N GLU A 31 -8.58 8.47 -5.01
CA GLU A 31 -8.60 7.72 -6.27
C GLU A 31 -7.20 7.61 -6.88
N TYR A 32 -6.48 8.71 -6.97
CA TYR A 32 -5.11 8.72 -7.45
C TYR A 32 -4.19 7.82 -6.61
N LEU A 33 -4.30 7.91 -5.28
CA LEU A 33 -3.52 7.08 -4.37
C LEU A 33 -3.85 5.58 -4.49
N ALA A 34 -5.12 5.24 -4.73
CA ALA A 34 -5.53 3.85 -4.96
C ALA A 34 -4.93 3.28 -6.26
N LYS A 35 -4.80 4.11 -7.32
CA LYS A 35 -4.08 3.77 -8.55
C LYS A 35 -2.59 3.63 -8.28
N ALA A 36 -1.96 4.62 -7.64
CA ALA A 36 -0.54 4.60 -7.29
C ALA A 36 -0.17 3.44 -6.33
N GLY A 37 -1.13 2.99 -5.52
CA GLY A 37 -1.00 1.84 -4.61
C GLY A 37 -1.34 0.50 -5.23
N GLY A 38 -1.73 0.44 -6.52
CA GLY A 38 -2.05 -0.81 -7.22
C GLY A 38 -3.24 -1.57 -6.63
N CYS A 39 -4.14 -0.90 -5.91
CA CYS A 39 -5.24 -1.56 -5.18
C CYS A 39 -6.13 -2.39 -6.10
N LEU A 40 -6.38 -1.89 -7.33
CA LEU A 40 -7.23 -2.55 -8.32
C LEU A 40 -6.72 -3.95 -8.68
N GLY A 41 -5.39 -4.11 -8.89
CA GLY A 41 -4.79 -5.36 -9.35
C GLY A 41 -5.00 -6.53 -8.39
N CYS A 42 -4.89 -6.28 -7.08
CA CYS A 42 -5.12 -7.31 -6.08
C CYS A 42 -6.59 -7.49 -5.69
N HIS A 43 -7.41 -6.44 -5.82
CA HIS A 43 -8.79 -6.43 -5.35
C HIS A 43 -9.84 -6.57 -6.46
N THR A 44 -9.42 -6.95 -7.67
CA THR A 44 -10.31 -7.22 -8.79
C THR A 44 -9.94 -8.56 -9.41
N GLU A 45 -10.93 -9.40 -9.69
CA GLU A 45 -10.70 -10.70 -10.32
C GLU A 45 -10.12 -10.52 -11.74
N ASP A 46 -9.20 -11.41 -12.11
CA ASP A 46 -8.60 -11.41 -13.44
C ASP A 46 -9.49 -12.13 -14.44
N LYS A 47 -10.56 -11.46 -14.83
CA LYS A 47 -11.45 -11.90 -15.90
C LYS A 47 -12.15 -10.71 -16.55
N LYS A 48 -12.62 -10.92 -17.77
CA LYS A 48 -13.45 -9.95 -18.47
C LYS A 48 -14.69 -9.60 -17.62
N ASP A 49 -15.05 -8.34 -17.58
CA ASP A 49 -16.23 -7.82 -16.89
C ASP A 49 -16.23 -8.02 -15.36
N ALA A 50 -15.03 -8.21 -14.75
CA ALA A 50 -14.90 -8.27 -13.30
C ALA A 50 -15.31 -6.93 -12.67
N THR A 51 -16.10 -6.99 -11.59
CA THR A 51 -16.45 -5.79 -10.83
C THR A 51 -15.22 -5.24 -10.10
N PRO A 52 -14.81 -3.98 -10.36
CA PRO A 52 -13.66 -3.38 -9.71
C PRO A 52 -13.76 -3.42 -8.17
N PHE A 53 -12.68 -3.73 -7.51
CA PHE A 53 -12.55 -3.81 -6.04
C PHE A 53 -13.45 -4.85 -5.34
N ALA A 54 -14.18 -5.69 -6.10
CA ALA A 54 -15.03 -6.74 -5.53
C ALA A 54 -14.27 -8.01 -5.10
N GLY A 55 -12.94 -8.00 -5.17
CA GLY A 55 -12.09 -9.12 -4.77
C GLY A 55 -12.05 -10.27 -5.77
N GLY A 56 -11.51 -11.40 -5.31
CA GLY A 56 -11.46 -12.65 -6.10
C GLY A 56 -10.17 -12.87 -6.88
N ARG A 57 -9.25 -11.91 -6.92
CA ARG A 57 -7.93 -12.11 -7.54
C ARG A 57 -7.15 -13.19 -6.79
N ALA A 58 -6.72 -14.21 -7.51
CA ALA A 58 -5.85 -15.26 -7.00
C ALA A 58 -4.38 -14.84 -7.13
N LEU A 59 -3.67 -14.82 -6.01
CA LEU A 59 -2.24 -14.51 -5.90
C LEU A 59 -1.50 -15.79 -5.52
N LYS A 60 -0.88 -16.45 -6.48
CA LYS A 60 -0.12 -17.68 -6.27
C LYS A 60 1.24 -17.37 -5.65
N THR A 61 1.60 -18.11 -4.61
CA THR A 61 2.87 -17.96 -3.90
C THR A 61 3.42 -19.34 -3.52
N PRO A 62 4.69 -19.48 -3.10
CA PRO A 62 5.23 -20.73 -2.57
C PRO A 62 4.50 -21.26 -1.32
N PHE A 63 3.71 -20.42 -0.65
CA PHE A 63 2.95 -20.78 0.57
C PHE A 63 1.51 -21.24 0.27
N GLY A 64 1.07 -21.12 -0.98
CA GLY A 64 -0.30 -21.36 -1.44
C GLY A 64 -0.90 -20.15 -2.13
N THR A 65 -2.22 -20.18 -2.32
CA THR A 65 -2.95 -19.14 -3.02
C THR A 65 -3.64 -18.20 -2.03
N PHE A 66 -3.31 -16.90 -2.13
CA PHE A 66 -4.06 -15.85 -1.46
C PHE A 66 -5.12 -15.29 -2.39
N PHE A 67 -6.27 -14.89 -1.84
CA PHE A 67 -7.32 -14.25 -2.60
C PHE A 67 -7.50 -12.82 -2.11
N GLY A 68 -7.48 -11.85 -3.05
CA GLY A 68 -7.78 -10.46 -2.76
C GLY A 68 -9.23 -10.34 -2.26
N PRO A 69 -9.49 -9.72 -1.09
CA PRO A 69 -10.84 -9.55 -0.58
C PRO A 69 -11.60 -8.45 -1.30
N ASN A 70 -12.92 -8.48 -1.16
CA ASN A 70 -13.80 -7.38 -1.53
C ASN A 70 -13.55 -6.18 -0.60
N ILE A 71 -13.17 -5.04 -1.18
CA ILE A 71 -12.94 -3.79 -0.45
C ILE A 71 -13.94 -2.69 -0.82
N THR A 72 -15.05 -3.05 -1.49
CA THR A 72 -16.16 -2.13 -1.71
C THR A 72 -16.89 -1.81 -0.41
N PRO A 73 -17.70 -0.72 -0.35
CA PRO A 73 -18.43 -0.35 0.87
C PRO A 73 -19.68 -1.22 1.13
N HIS A 74 -19.71 -2.46 0.64
CA HIS A 74 -20.82 -3.37 0.94
C HIS A 74 -20.77 -3.81 2.42
N PRO A 75 -21.90 -3.73 3.17
CA PRO A 75 -21.87 -3.89 4.62
C PRO A 75 -21.58 -5.30 5.12
N GLN A 76 -21.80 -6.35 4.32
CA GLN A 76 -21.52 -7.74 4.70
C GLN A 76 -20.31 -8.33 3.98
N ALA A 77 -20.18 -8.02 2.69
CA ALA A 77 -19.15 -8.64 1.86
C ALA A 77 -17.85 -7.81 1.75
N GLY A 78 -17.92 -6.51 2.05
CA GLY A 78 -16.81 -5.57 1.92
C GLY A 78 -16.51 -4.79 3.21
N LEU A 79 -16.07 -3.54 3.06
CA LEU A 79 -15.66 -2.66 4.17
C LEU A 79 -16.80 -1.81 4.75
N GLY A 80 -18.06 -2.05 4.37
CA GLY A 80 -19.17 -1.17 4.73
C GLY A 80 -19.41 -0.96 6.22
N LYS A 81 -19.03 -1.94 7.06
CA LYS A 81 -19.14 -1.86 8.53
C LYS A 81 -17.86 -1.34 9.21
N TRP A 82 -16.79 -1.09 8.45
CA TRP A 82 -15.55 -0.61 9.03
C TRP A 82 -15.62 0.88 9.35
N ALA A 83 -15.01 1.25 10.46
CA ALA A 83 -14.64 2.63 10.73
C ALA A 83 -13.30 2.95 10.03
N GLU A 84 -13.01 4.24 9.85
CA GLU A 84 -11.70 4.69 9.35
C GLU A 84 -10.54 4.11 10.18
N ALA A 85 -10.72 4.07 11.51
CA ALA A 85 -9.72 3.50 12.41
C ALA A 85 -9.42 2.01 12.14
N ASP A 86 -10.39 1.23 11.65
CA ASP A 86 -10.18 -0.17 11.26
C ASP A 86 -9.33 -0.25 9.99
N PHE A 87 -9.63 0.62 9.01
CA PHE A 87 -8.84 0.73 7.78
C PHE A 87 -7.40 1.16 8.09
N VAL A 88 -7.21 2.21 8.87
CA VAL A 88 -5.88 2.67 9.29
C VAL A 88 -5.13 1.56 10.03
N ARG A 89 -5.78 0.82 10.92
CA ARG A 89 -5.18 -0.31 11.64
C ARG A 89 -4.75 -1.43 10.69
N ALA A 90 -5.56 -1.72 9.66
CA ALA A 90 -5.22 -2.71 8.65
C ALA A 90 -3.97 -2.28 7.85
N MET A 91 -3.93 -1.05 7.37
CA MET A 91 -2.82 -0.51 6.58
C MET A 91 -1.56 -0.31 7.42
N ARG A 92 -1.69 0.27 8.62
CA ARG A 92 -0.57 0.64 9.51
C ARG A 92 0.04 -0.54 10.23
N HIS A 93 -0.80 -1.48 10.67
CA HIS A 93 -0.38 -2.57 11.55
C HIS A 93 -0.64 -3.97 10.97
N GLY A 94 -1.23 -4.09 9.79
CA GLY A 94 -1.61 -5.39 9.23
C GLY A 94 -2.50 -6.19 10.19
N ARG A 95 -3.49 -5.54 10.83
CA ARG A 95 -4.44 -6.16 11.76
C ARG A 95 -5.88 -5.94 11.31
N ARG A 96 -6.65 -7.01 11.40
CA ARG A 96 -8.08 -7.03 11.15
C ARG A 96 -8.86 -6.36 12.30
N PRO A 97 -10.15 -5.99 12.08
CA PRO A 97 -11.00 -5.50 13.17
C PRO A 97 -11.15 -6.49 14.34
N ASP A 98 -11.14 -7.80 14.06
CA ASP A 98 -11.17 -8.88 15.07
C ASP A 98 -9.81 -9.10 15.78
N GLY A 99 -8.79 -8.28 15.49
CA GLY A 99 -7.45 -8.34 16.07
C GLY A 99 -6.50 -9.35 15.41
N ALA A 100 -6.97 -10.21 14.52
CA ALA A 100 -6.11 -11.17 13.82
C ALA A 100 -5.12 -10.46 12.87
N SER A 101 -3.93 -11.04 12.70
CA SER A 101 -2.94 -10.54 11.74
C SER A 101 -3.33 -10.86 10.31
N TYR A 102 -3.16 -9.90 9.39
CA TYR A 102 -3.14 -10.18 7.96
C TYR A 102 -1.84 -10.89 7.57
N PHE A 103 -1.92 -11.76 6.57
CA PHE A 103 -0.74 -12.31 5.91
C PHE A 103 -0.02 -11.20 5.12
N PRO A 104 1.33 -11.23 5.01
CA PRO A 104 2.09 -10.18 4.31
C PRO A 104 1.93 -10.22 2.77
N ALA A 105 1.10 -11.11 2.22
CA ALA A 105 0.58 -10.99 0.86
C ALA A 105 -0.28 -9.72 0.68
N PHE A 106 -0.93 -9.24 1.73
CA PHE A 106 -1.36 -7.85 1.84
C PHE A 106 -0.13 -7.02 2.24
N PRO A 107 0.38 -6.11 1.38
CA PRO A 107 1.70 -5.50 1.57
C PRO A 107 1.70 -4.39 2.64
N TYR A 108 1.10 -4.67 3.82
CA TYR A 108 1.13 -3.76 4.97
C TYR A 108 2.58 -3.44 5.43
N PRO A 109 3.61 -4.27 5.18
CA PRO A 109 4.98 -3.87 5.49
C PRO A 109 5.45 -2.63 4.71
N SER A 110 4.88 -2.42 3.54
CA SER A 110 5.08 -1.21 2.73
C SER A 110 4.02 -0.15 3.06
N PHE A 111 2.75 -0.51 3.08
CA PHE A 111 1.64 0.41 3.35
C PHE A 111 1.66 1.08 4.72
N THR A 112 2.34 0.48 5.70
CA THR A 112 2.60 1.14 6.99
C THR A 112 3.30 2.50 6.84
N LYS A 113 4.01 2.71 5.72
CA LYS A 113 4.73 3.94 5.41
C LYS A 113 3.84 5.03 4.79
N ILE A 114 2.60 4.74 4.40
CA ILE A 114 1.67 5.74 3.88
C ILE A 114 1.36 6.74 5.00
N ASP A 115 1.38 8.03 4.71
CA ASP A 115 1.07 9.05 5.71
C ASP A 115 -0.43 9.05 6.10
N ASP A 116 -0.75 9.68 7.23
CA ASP A 116 -2.12 9.65 7.77
C ASP A 116 -3.11 10.44 6.92
N ARG A 117 -2.66 11.48 6.19
CA ARG A 117 -3.51 12.22 5.25
C ARG A 117 -3.87 11.33 4.07
N ASP A 118 -2.90 10.63 3.49
CA ASP A 118 -3.12 9.75 2.35
C ASP A 118 -4.00 8.55 2.73
N LEU A 119 -3.87 8.01 3.94
CA LEU A 119 -4.78 6.98 4.44
C LEU A 119 -6.22 7.48 4.55
N ARG A 120 -6.44 8.71 5.03
CA ARG A 120 -7.79 9.31 5.07
C ARG A 120 -8.38 9.51 3.68
N ASP A 121 -7.57 10.00 2.74
CA ASP A 121 -8.01 10.23 1.37
C ASP A 121 -8.34 8.90 0.66
N LEU A 122 -7.51 7.86 0.84
CA LEU A 122 -7.79 6.50 0.38
C LEU A 122 -9.10 5.96 0.96
N TRP A 123 -9.30 6.11 2.27
CA TRP A 123 -10.52 5.69 2.93
C TRP A 123 -11.74 6.41 2.36
N ALA A 124 -11.66 7.74 2.21
CA ALA A 124 -12.73 8.54 1.61
C ALA A 124 -13.09 8.04 0.20
N TYR A 125 -12.10 7.74 -0.64
CA TYR A 125 -12.33 7.18 -1.97
C TYR A 125 -12.98 5.81 -1.93
N LEU A 126 -12.49 4.86 -1.11
CA LEU A 126 -13.05 3.51 -1.03
C LEU A 126 -14.54 3.53 -0.61
N ARG A 127 -14.96 4.52 0.16
CA ARG A 127 -16.37 4.72 0.55
C ARG A 127 -17.26 5.20 -0.58
N THR A 128 -16.71 5.71 -1.69
CA THR A 128 -17.47 6.14 -2.88
C THR A 128 -17.68 5.02 -3.91
N LEU A 129 -16.98 3.89 -3.76
CA LEU A 129 -17.10 2.79 -4.72
C LEU A 129 -18.50 2.18 -4.74
N ALA A 130 -18.91 1.66 -5.90
CA ALA A 130 -20.14 0.90 -6.00
C ALA A 130 -20.08 -0.37 -5.12
N PRO A 131 -21.05 -0.60 -4.21
CA PRO A 131 -21.02 -1.76 -3.34
C PRO A 131 -21.25 -3.05 -4.14
N SER A 132 -20.45 -4.07 -3.89
CA SER A 132 -20.60 -5.42 -4.45
C SER A 132 -20.89 -6.43 -3.36
N ASN A 133 -21.90 -7.28 -3.56
CA ASN A 133 -22.24 -8.35 -2.62
C ASN A 133 -21.37 -9.61 -2.76
N ARG A 134 -20.33 -9.59 -3.60
CA ARG A 134 -19.43 -10.72 -3.77
C ARG A 134 -18.71 -11.04 -2.47
N ALA A 135 -18.90 -12.25 -1.96
CA ALA A 135 -18.21 -12.73 -0.78
C ALA A 135 -16.70 -12.89 -1.03
N SER A 136 -15.88 -12.46 -0.08
CA SER A 136 -14.45 -12.72 -0.11
C SER A 136 -14.15 -14.21 0.04
N GLN A 137 -13.22 -14.73 -0.77
CA GLN A 137 -12.82 -16.12 -0.73
C GLN A 137 -11.79 -16.36 0.39
N PRO A 138 -11.86 -17.52 1.11
CA PRO A 138 -10.82 -17.92 2.01
C PRO A 138 -9.52 -18.21 1.24
N HIS A 139 -8.37 -17.95 1.87
CA HIS A 139 -7.08 -18.33 1.29
C HIS A 139 -6.91 -19.84 1.29
N ASP A 140 -6.24 -20.37 0.27
CA ASP A 140 -5.86 -21.78 0.13
C ASP A 140 -4.33 -21.89 0.38
N LEU A 141 -3.96 -22.18 1.63
CA LEU A 141 -2.58 -22.18 2.09
C LEU A 141 -2.17 -23.56 2.58
N GLY A 142 -0.98 -24.00 2.15
CA GLY A 142 -0.40 -25.25 2.63
C GLY A 142 -0.09 -25.21 4.13
N PHE A 143 -0.16 -26.37 4.78
CA PHE A 143 0.26 -26.53 6.18
C PHE A 143 1.78 -26.24 6.32
N PRO A 144 2.24 -25.50 7.33
CA PRO A 144 1.49 -24.84 8.43
C PRO A 144 1.14 -23.35 8.15
N PHE A 145 1.30 -22.87 6.93
CA PHE A 145 1.28 -21.44 6.58
C PHE A 145 -0.10 -20.78 6.76
N GLY A 146 -1.18 -21.55 6.88
CA GLY A 146 -2.51 -21.04 7.24
C GLY A 146 -2.63 -20.58 8.70
N TRP A 147 -1.68 -20.89 9.57
CA TRP A 147 -1.74 -20.54 10.98
C TRP A 147 -1.36 -19.07 11.22
N ARG A 148 -2.34 -18.23 11.53
CA ARG A 148 -2.15 -16.78 11.70
C ARG A 148 -1.23 -16.38 12.84
N PHE A 149 -1.05 -17.23 13.87
CA PHE A 149 -0.11 -16.93 14.94
C PHE A 149 1.34 -16.88 14.44
N LEU A 150 1.69 -17.67 13.43
CA LEU A 150 3.01 -17.64 12.79
C LEU A 150 3.31 -16.27 12.17
N VAL A 151 2.28 -15.59 11.66
CA VAL A 151 2.41 -14.22 11.14
C VAL A 151 2.79 -13.25 12.27
N THR A 152 2.27 -13.45 13.48
CA THR A 152 2.63 -12.59 14.62
C THR A 152 4.11 -12.73 14.96
N VAL A 153 4.63 -13.97 14.96
CA VAL A 153 6.07 -14.24 15.15
C VAL A 153 6.88 -13.64 14.01
N TRP A 154 6.45 -13.84 12.75
CA TRP A 154 7.09 -13.26 11.57
C TRP A 154 7.20 -11.74 11.66
N LYS A 155 6.15 -11.04 12.14
CA LYS A 155 6.16 -9.59 12.33
C LYS A 155 7.25 -9.10 13.27
N TRP A 156 7.54 -9.82 14.34
CA TRP A 156 8.62 -9.43 15.29
C TRP A 156 9.98 -9.33 14.60
N PHE A 157 10.23 -10.17 13.60
CA PHE A 157 11.52 -10.20 12.91
C PHE A 157 11.57 -9.29 11.67
N PHE A 158 10.46 -9.15 10.95
CA PHE A 158 10.47 -8.57 9.61
C PHE A 158 9.61 -7.31 9.44
N PHE A 159 8.84 -6.92 10.44
CA PHE A 159 7.92 -5.80 10.34
C PHE A 159 8.24 -4.72 11.37
N THR A 160 8.35 -3.47 10.88
CA THR A 160 8.48 -2.27 11.72
C THR A 160 7.38 -1.30 11.28
N PRO A 161 6.37 -1.05 12.11
CA PRO A 161 5.30 -0.12 11.76
C PRO A 161 5.77 1.34 11.84
N GLY A 162 5.16 2.19 11.03
CA GLY A 162 5.36 3.63 11.07
C GLY A 162 5.31 4.30 9.70
N PRO A 163 4.92 5.58 9.64
CA PRO A 163 4.88 6.33 8.39
C PRO A 163 6.29 6.54 7.83
N TYR A 164 6.35 6.83 6.52
CA TYR A 164 7.58 7.27 5.88
C TYR A 164 8.04 8.61 6.49
N VAL A 165 9.31 8.69 6.80
CA VAL A 165 9.94 9.91 7.29
C VAL A 165 10.91 10.38 6.22
N PRO A 166 10.73 11.59 5.64
CA PRO A 166 11.65 12.15 4.67
C PRO A 166 13.07 12.23 5.25
N ALA A 167 14.06 11.81 4.47
CA ALA A 167 15.44 11.87 4.89
C ALA A 167 15.96 13.31 4.84
N PRO A 168 16.54 13.84 5.93
CA PRO A 168 17.10 15.20 5.94
C PRO A 168 18.27 15.32 4.95
N GLY A 169 18.37 16.45 4.28
CA GLY A 169 19.43 16.73 3.30
C GLY A 169 19.22 16.05 1.93
N ILE A 170 18.14 15.31 1.75
CA ILE A 170 17.74 14.72 0.47
C ILE A 170 16.70 15.66 -0.18
N SER A 171 16.76 15.85 -1.50
CA SER A 171 15.83 16.71 -2.22
C SER A 171 14.37 16.18 -2.14
N ASP A 172 13.40 17.09 -2.24
CA ASP A 172 11.98 16.75 -2.16
C ASP A 172 11.56 15.76 -3.26
N ILE A 173 12.11 15.89 -4.45
CA ILE A 173 11.82 14.96 -5.56
C ILE A 173 12.28 13.54 -5.24
N VAL A 174 13.45 13.36 -4.64
CA VAL A 174 13.97 12.05 -4.24
C VAL A 174 13.18 11.49 -3.04
N ASN A 175 12.85 12.33 -2.04
CA ASN A 175 11.98 11.93 -0.93
C ASN A 175 10.57 11.53 -1.40
N ARG A 176 10.00 12.24 -2.39
CA ARG A 176 8.72 11.88 -3.01
C ARG A 176 8.83 10.54 -3.72
N GLY A 177 9.89 10.31 -4.48
CA GLY A 177 10.16 9.03 -5.15
C GLY A 177 10.32 7.89 -4.15
N ALA A 178 11.05 8.12 -3.06
CA ALA A 178 11.20 7.15 -1.97
C ALA A 178 9.85 6.75 -1.37
N TYR A 179 8.97 7.72 -1.12
CA TYR A 179 7.61 7.49 -0.65
C TYR A 179 6.79 6.64 -1.64
N LEU A 180 6.84 6.98 -2.94
CA LEU A 180 6.15 6.22 -3.97
C LEU A 180 6.65 4.76 -4.04
N VAL A 181 7.96 4.56 -4.07
CA VAL A 181 8.57 3.22 -4.22
C VAL A 181 8.41 2.36 -2.96
N GLN A 182 8.58 2.95 -1.77
CA GLN A 182 8.62 2.20 -0.52
C GLN A 182 7.24 2.06 0.15
N ALA A 183 6.32 3.00 -0.08
CA ALA A 183 4.99 3.02 0.53
C ALA A 183 3.91 2.59 -0.47
N LEU A 184 3.51 3.48 -1.39
CA LEU A 184 2.38 3.27 -2.27
C LEU A 184 2.64 2.16 -3.29
N GLY A 185 3.65 2.30 -4.14
CA GLY A 185 3.96 1.35 -5.22
C GLY A 185 4.57 0.04 -4.73
N HIS A 186 5.00 -0.03 -3.47
CA HIS A 186 5.55 -1.21 -2.78
C HIS A 186 6.48 -2.09 -3.64
N CYS A 187 7.29 -1.45 -4.51
CA CYS A 187 8.16 -2.11 -5.48
C CYS A 187 9.10 -3.15 -4.84
N GLY A 188 9.51 -2.88 -3.59
CA GLY A 188 10.34 -3.78 -2.80
C GLY A 188 9.71 -5.13 -2.49
N GLU A 189 8.39 -5.29 -2.60
CA GLU A 189 7.73 -6.58 -2.35
C GLU A 189 8.12 -7.65 -3.39
N CYS A 190 8.34 -7.23 -4.63
CA CYS A 190 8.82 -8.09 -5.71
C CYS A 190 10.33 -7.94 -5.95
N HIS A 191 10.85 -6.70 -5.96
CA HIS A 191 12.21 -6.40 -6.35
C HIS A 191 13.26 -6.51 -5.24
N THR A 192 12.88 -6.98 -4.03
CA THR A 192 13.82 -7.26 -2.94
C THR A 192 13.88 -8.76 -2.68
N PRO A 193 15.07 -9.39 -2.69
CA PRO A 193 15.18 -10.82 -2.46
C PRO A 193 14.72 -11.17 -1.03
N ARG A 194 14.13 -12.36 -0.89
CA ARG A 194 13.60 -12.85 0.39
C ARG A 194 14.42 -14.00 0.93
N ASN A 195 14.39 -14.20 2.23
CA ASN A 195 14.92 -15.39 2.87
C ASN A 195 13.89 -16.53 2.84
N PHE A 196 14.26 -17.71 3.36
CA PHE A 196 13.40 -18.90 3.39
C PHE A 196 12.14 -18.74 4.23
N LEU A 197 12.08 -17.77 5.15
CA LEU A 197 10.89 -17.41 5.91
C LEU A 197 10.01 -16.36 5.20
N GLY A 198 10.31 -16.01 3.96
CA GLY A 198 9.62 -14.98 3.21
C GLY A 198 9.92 -13.54 3.66
N GLY A 199 10.83 -13.34 4.61
CA GLY A 199 11.25 -12.01 5.07
C GLY A 199 12.16 -11.31 4.07
N PRO A 200 12.01 -9.99 3.82
CA PRO A 200 12.86 -9.25 2.89
C PRO A 200 14.30 -9.13 3.42
N LYS A 201 15.29 -9.33 2.54
CA LYS A 201 16.70 -9.07 2.83
C LYS A 201 16.97 -7.57 2.76
N ARG A 202 16.80 -6.85 3.88
CA ARG A 202 16.86 -5.37 3.95
C ARG A 202 18.13 -4.77 3.36
N GLY A 203 19.29 -5.42 3.51
CA GLY A 203 20.56 -4.98 2.93
C GLY A 203 20.65 -5.15 1.40
N ARG A 204 19.62 -5.75 0.80
CA ARG A 204 19.50 -5.96 -0.65
C ARG A 204 18.21 -5.34 -1.22
N PHE A 205 17.78 -4.24 -0.62
CA PHE A 205 16.55 -3.57 -1.04
C PHE A 205 16.60 -3.18 -2.51
N LEU A 206 15.61 -3.62 -3.28
CA LEU A 206 15.46 -3.44 -4.73
C LEU A 206 16.60 -4.06 -5.60
N ALA A 207 17.40 -4.95 -5.03
CA ALA A 207 18.50 -5.61 -5.77
C ALA A 207 18.03 -6.82 -6.61
N GLY A 208 16.73 -6.93 -6.88
CA GLY A 208 16.18 -8.03 -7.67
C GLY A 208 16.13 -9.37 -6.93
N GLY A 209 15.94 -10.44 -7.66
CA GLY A 209 15.89 -11.80 -7.13
C GLY A 209 14.71 -12.61 -7.65
N LYS A 210 14.16 -13.52 -6.80
CA LYS A 210 12.97 -14.29 -7.15
C LYS A 210 11.71 -13.59 -6.64
N GLY A 211 10.80 -13.31 -7.54
CA GLY A 211 9.47 -12.78 -7.23
C GLY A 211 8.52 -13.83 -6.61
N PRO A 212 7.28 -13.44 -6.28
CA PRO A 212 6.31 -14.33 -5.62
C PRO A 212 6.05 -15.64 -6.35
N GLU A 213 6.08 -15.64 -7.68
CA GLU A 213 5.88 -16.83 -8.52
C GLU A 213 7.18 -17.62 -8.79
N GLY A 214 8.29 -17.27 -8.14
CA GLY A 214 9.59 -17.89 -8.36
C GLY A 214 10.31 -17.44 -9.64
N LYS A 215 9.72 -16.55 -10.43
CA LYS A 215 10.35 -15.96 -11.63
C LYS A 215 11.41 -14.92 -11.24
N ASP A 216 12.39 -14.73 -12.09
CA ASP A 216 13.41 -13.71 -11.88
C ASP A 216 12.81 -12.31 -12.01
N VAL A 217 13.17 -11.43 -11.06
CA VAL A 217 12.75 -10.04 -11.00
C VAL A 217 14.02 -9.16 -11.05
N PRO A 218 14.09 -8.15 -11.94
CA PRO A 218 15.32 -7.39 -12.15
C PRO A 218 15.70 -6.51 -10.95
N ASN A 219 16.99 -6.22 -10.89
CA ASN A 219 17.59 -5.27 -9.98
C ASN A 219 17.22 -3.83 -10.41
N LEU A 220 16.60 -3.05 -9.51
CA LEU A 220 16.20 -1.65 -9.73
C LEU A 220 17.19 -0.65 -9.14
N THR A 221 18.34 -1.10 -8.63
CA THR A 221 19.40 -0.18 -8.23
C THR A 221 20.19 0.30 -9.46
N PRO A 222 21.07 1.32 -9.34
CA PRO A 222 21.85 1.80 -10.46
C PRO A 222 22.64 0.70 -11.21
N THR A 223 22.98 -0.40 -10.55
CA THR A 223 23.61 -1.56 -11.21
C THR A 223 22.72 -2.17 -12.28
N GLY A 224 21.48 -2.51 -11.95
CA GLY A 224 20.53 -3.10 -12.90
C GLY A 224 20.03 -2.09 -13.94
N LEU A 225 19.94 -0.81 -13.56
CA LEU A 225 19.44 0.26 -14.42
C LEU A 225 20.55 0.95 -15.25
N LYS A 226 21.79 0.47 -15.24
CA LYS A 226 22.93 1.15 -15.89
C LYS A 226 22.78 1.34 -17.40
N LYS A 227 22.03 0.48 -18.07
CA LYS A 227 21.77 0.54 -19.52
C LYS A 227 20.53 1.36 -19.90
N TRP A 228 19.73 1.77 -18.93
CA TRP A 228 18.49 2.49 -19.16
C TRP A 228 18.76 4.00 -19.11
N ARG A 229 18.36 4.75 -20.15
CA ARG A 229 18.19 6.20 -20.04
C ARG A 229 16.92 6.48 -19.24
N ASP A 230 16.85 7.64 -18.58
CA ASP A 230 15.66 7.99 -17.78
C ASP A 230 14.39 8.08 -18.65
N SER A 231 14.51 8.57 -19.90
CA SER A 231 13.43 8.59 -20.87
C SER A 231 12.90 7.19 -21.19
N ASP A 232 13.81 6.25 -21.49
CA ASP A 232 13.42 4.88 -21.86
C ASP A 232 12.75 4.17 -20.68
N PHE A 233 13.26 4.42 -19.47
CA PHE A 233 12.66 3.87 -18.26
C PHE A 233 11.30 4.48 -17.95
N GLN A 234 11.13 5.79 -18.17
CA GLN A 234 9.83 6.46 -18.07
C GLN A 234 8.85 5.90 -19.09
N ASP A 235 9.23 5.77 -20.34
CA ASP A 235 8.42 5.22 -21.42
C ASP A 235 8.00 3.78 -21.10
N PHE A 236 8.91 2.95 -20.60
CA PHE A 236 8.62 1.60 -20.15
C PHE A 236 7.60 1.57 -19.02
N LEU A 237 7.71 2.42 -18.01
CA LEU A 237 6.78 2.49 -16.89
C LEU A 237 5.36 2.96 -17.30
N VAL A 238 5.23 3.59 -18.46
CA VAL A 238 3.95 4.06 -19.02
C VAL A 238 3.39 3.08 -20.04
N SER A 239 4.20 2.66 -21.01
CA SER A 239 3.76 1.86 -22.16
C SER A 239 3.90 0.34 -21.94
N GLY A 240 4.82 -0.09 -21.08
CA GLY A 240 5.20 -1.48 -20.92
C GLY A 240 6.09 -2.01 -22.07
N ILE A 241 6.68 -1.14 -22.88
CA ILE A 241 7.57 -1.53 -23.98
C ILE A 241 8.97 -1.03 -23.68
N THR A 242 9.97 -1.92 -23.73
CA THR A 242 11.37 -1.55 -23.58
C THR A 242 11.88 -0.83 -24.82
N ALA A 243 13.03 -0.17 -24.72
CA ALA A 243 13.67 0.48 -25.88
C ALA A 243 13.98 -0.51 -27.02
N ASP A 244 14.20 -1.78 -26.71
CA ASP A 244 14.44 -2.85 -27.68
C ASP A 244 13.15 -3.50 -28.20
N GLY A 245 11.97 -3.02 -27.77
CA GLY A 245 10.66 -3.52 -28.22
C GLY A 245 10.15 -4.73 -27.43
N ASP A 246 10.84 -5.18 -26.39
CA ASP A 246 10.41 -6.28 -25.54
C ASP A 246 9.28 -5.84 -24.60
N VAL A 247 8.47 -6.82 -24.17
CA VAL A 247 7.38 -6.63 -23.19
C VAL A 247 7.75 -7.28 -21.86
N PRO A 248 7.30 -6.69 -20.73
CA PRO A 248 7.61 -7.26 -19.42
C PRO A 248 6.86 -8.58 -19.19
N ALA A 249 7.32 -9.34 -18.22
CA ALA A 249 6.55 -10.45 -17.67
C ALA A 249 5.15 -9.99 -17.23
N GLU A 250 4.16 -10.88 -17.33
CA GLU A 250 2.73 -10.58 -17.10
C GLU A 250 2.47 -9.80 -15.80
N ALA A 251 3.12 -10.21 -14.69
CA ALA A 251 2.98 -9.52 -13.40
C ALA A 251 3.42 -8.04 -13.45
N MET A 252 4.56 -7.73 -14.11
CA MET A 252 5.01 -6.34 -14.25
C MET A 252 4.14 -5.57 -15.24
N GLY A 253 3.65 -6.22 -16.31
CA GLY A 253 2.70 -5.64 -17.24
C GLY A 253 1.40 -5.22 -16.54
N GLU A 254 0.92 -6.01 -15.57
CA GLU A 254 -0.22 -5.65 -14.73
C GLU A 254 0.07 -4.43 -13.85
N VAL A 255 1.24 -4.38 -13.21
CA VAL A 255 1.68 -3.21 -12.42
C VAL A 255 1.73 -1.96 -13.30
N ILE A 256 2.24 -2.07 -14.52
CA ILE A 256 2.29 -0.94 -15.44
C ILE A 256 0.87 -0.46 -15.76
N ARG A 257 -0.01 -1.34 -16.21
CA ARG A 257 -1.39 -0.97 -16.58
C ARG A 257 -2.18 -0.35 -15.42
N ASN A 258 -2.07 -0.90 -14.22
CA ASN A 258 -2.91 -0.55 -13.08
C ASN A 258 -2.28 0.49 -12.15
N THR A 259 -0.97 0.74 -12.26
CA THR A 259 -0.24 1.59 -11.30
C THR A 259 0.66 2.61 -11.99
N THR A 260 1.77 2.21 -12.61
CA THR A 260 2.79 3.18 -13.05
C THR A 260 2.33 4.04 -14.22
N SER A 261 1.53 3.51 -15.16
CA SER A 261 0.92 4.30 -16.25
C SER A 261 -0.11 5.32 -15.76
N GLN A 262 -0.58 5.20 -14.52
CA GLN A 262 -1.55 6.10 -13.90
C GLN A 262 -0.89 7.21 -13.08
N LEU A 263 0.45 7.18 -12.93
CA LEU A 263 1.18 8.20 -12.20
C LEU A 263 1.28 9.49 -13.01
N THR A 264 1.30 10.62 -12.30
CA THR A 264 1.60 11.91 -12.93
C THR A 264 3.03 11.92 -13.47
N PRO A 265 3.34 12.73 -14.50
CA PRO A 265 4.72 12.88 -14.98
C PRO A 265 5.71 13.29 -13.86
N GLN A 266 5.24 14.10 -12.90
CA GLN A 266 6.03 14.52 -11.74
C GLN A 266 6.35 13.35 -10.81
N ASP A 267 5.38 12.48 -10.54
CA ASP A 267 5.57 11.31 -9.69
C ASP A 267 6.43 10.23 -10.39
N LEU A 268 6.30 10.06 -11.71
CA LEU A 268 7.20 9.21 -12.49
C LEU A 268 8.66 9.72 -12.43
N ALA A 269 8.86 11.02 -12.63
CA ALA A 269 10.18 11.63 -12.51
C ALA A 269 10.77 11.45 -11.09
N ALA A 270 9.95 11.62 -10.07
CA ALA A 270 10.36 11.43 -8.68
C ALA A 270 10.75 9.97 -8.39
N LEU A 271 9.96 9.01 -8.88
CA LEU A 271 10.26 7.59 -8.77
C LEU A 271 11.62 7.26 -9.40
N ILE A 272 11.87 7.72 -10.62
CA ILE A 272 13.14 7.51 -11.33
C ILE A 272 14.30 8.16 -10.57
N ALA A 273 14.14 9.42 -10.14
CA ALA A 273 15.16 10.13 -9.36
C ALA A 273 15.54 9.36 -8.09
N TYR A 274 14.58 8.80 -7.39
CA TYR A 274 14.85 7.96 -6.21
C TYR A 274 15.62 6.69 -6.58
N LEU A 275 15.19 5.94 -7.59
CA LEU A 275 15.89 4.71 -8.00
C LEU A 275 17.35 4.98 -8.42
N ARG A 276 17.58 6.12 -9.08
CA ARG A 276 18.95 6.57 -9.43
C ARG A 276 19.81 6.98 -8.23
N SER A 277 19.17 7.43 -7.14
CA SER A 277 19.86 7.86 -5.91
C SER A 277 20.26 6.69 -5.01
N LEU A 278 19.77 5.47 -5.28
CA LEU A 278 20.08 4.30 -4.47
C LEU A 278 21.56 3.89 -4.59
N PRO A 279 22.16 3.28 -3.56
CA PRO A 279 23.47 2.67 -3.69
C PRO A 279 23.41 1.52 -4.72
N PRO A 280 24.45 1.38 -5.58
CA PRO A 280 24.52 0.26 -6.50
C PRO A 280 24.72 -1.04 -5.72
N LEU A 281 23.83 -2.01 -5.93
CA LEU A 281 23.91 -3.34 -5.34
C LEU A 281 24.14 -4.39 -6.42
N PRO A 282 24.96 -5.44 -6.17
CA PRO A 282 25.18 -6.51 -7.14
C PRO A 282 23.87 -7.28 -7.41
N ASP A 283 23.79 -7.95 -8.57
CA ASP A 283 22.68 -8.86 -8.94
C ASP A 283 22.64 -10.11 -8.08
#